data_10e165814a09b43db3914bee45c50a6f
#
_entry.id   10e165814a09b43db3914bee45c50a6f
#
_cell.length_a   1.000
_cell.length_b   1.000
_cell.length_c   1.000
_cell.angle_alpha   90.00
_cell.angle_beta   90.00
_cell.angle_gamma   90.00
#
_symmetry.space_group_name_H-M   'P 1'
#
loop_
_entity.id
_entity.type
_entity.pdbx_description
1 polymer ?
#
loop_
_entity_poly.entity_id
_entity_poly.type
_entity_poly.pdbx_seq_one_letter_code
_entity_poly.pdbx_strand_id
1 'polypeptide(L)'
;CQSLKDFGVEVTIVPCDRDGVLDIDAFKNSFKENTKLVVMSHASNVCGTVLDAEEVGKICKEKGVFFALDAAQSAGVINIDFEKFNLSALCLTGHKGLLGPQGTGALLLRHELAEALDPVISGGTGSASHLLTMPEFMPDKFEAGTLNLPGIIGLNASLEYIRRVGIDTIFETEKQLAQLFIEEIDKLPNVKIIGVRDWNKRVGTVSLDFESID
;
A
#
# COMPACT_ATOMS: atom_id res chain seq x y z
N CYS A 1 1.43 -8.55 10.75
CA CYS A 1 2.18 -7.87 11.85
C CYS A 1 2.11 -8.62 13.19
N GLN A 2 1.00 -9.32 13.55
CA GLN A 2 0.93 -10.05 14.83
C GLN A 2 2.04 -11.11 14.99
N SER A 3 2.40 -11.82 13.92
CA SER A 3 3.49 -12.81 13.91
C SER A 3 4.86 -12.23 14.25
N LEU A 4 5.07 -10.92 14.10
CA LEU A 4 6.33 -10.28 14.48
C LEU A 4 6.56 -10.28 16.00
N LYS A 5 5.50 -10.42 16.79
CA LYS A 5 5.61 -10.53 18.26
C LYS A 5 6.41 -11.78 18.68
N ASP A 6 6.31 -12.85 17.89
CA ASP A 6 7.05 -14.09 18.14
C ASP A 6 8.56 -13.91 17.98
N PHE A 7 8.97 -12.84 17.28
CA PHE A 7 10.37 -12.42 17.11
C PHE A 7 10.79 -11.29 18.04
N GLY A 8 9.98 -10.99 19.09
CA GLY A 8 10.29 -9.96 20.07
C GLY A 8 10.00 -8.52 19.60
N VAL A 9 9.31 -8.36 18.47
CA VAL A 9 8.91 -7.03 17.98
C VAL A 9 7.66 -6.56 18.70
N GLU A 10 7.71 -5.39 19.30
CA GLU A 10 6.54 -4.74 19.87
C GLU A 10 5.69 -4.11 18.76
N VAL A 11 4.42 -4.52 18.66
CA VAL A 11 3.48 -4.03 17.65
C VAL A 11 2.36 -3.26 18.33
N THR A 12 2.22 -1.99 18.00
CA THR A 12 1.08 -1.15 18.38
C THR A 12 0.14 -1.02 17.19
N ILE A 13 -1.14 -1.34 17.37
CA ILE A 13 -2.18 -1.18 16.36
C ILE A 13 -2.94 0.09 16.69
N VAL A 14 -2.95 1.06 15.77
CA VAL A 14 -3.73 2.29 15.88
C VAL A 14 -5.13 2.03 15.32
N PRO A 15 -6.20 2.37 16.06
CA PRO A 15 -7.56 2.13 15.61
C PRO A 15 -7.96 3.06 14.45
N CYS A 16 -8.86 2.55 13.62
CA CYS A 16 -9.69 3.34 12.72
C CYS A 16 -11.14 3.27 13.19
N ASP A 17 -11.95 4.22 12.77
CA ASP A 17 -13.39 4.17 13.01
C ASP A 17 -14.08 3.11 12.12
N ARG A 18 -15.43 3.05 12.20
CA ARG A 18 -16.24 2.08 11.42
C ARG A 18 -16.09 2.29 9.90
N ASP A 19 -15.82 3.49 9.46
CA ASP A 19 -15.64 3.83 8.04
C ASP A 19 -14.18 3.70 7.58
N GLY A 20 -13.30 3.22 8.46
CA GLY A 20 -11.90 3.00 8.17
C GLY A 20 -11.05 4.27 8.22
N VAL A 21 -11.54 5.35 8.81
CA VAL A 21 -10.79 6.60 8.98
C VAL A 21 -9.86 6.49 10.17
N LEU A 22 -8.58 6.83 9.98
CA LEU A 22 -7.56 6.79 11.02
C LEU A 22 -7.83 7.85 12.10
N ASP A 23 -7.78 7.43 13.36
CA ASP A 23 -7.69 8.36 14.49
C ASP A 23 -6.27 8.95 14.54
N ILE A 24 -6.12 10.16 14.02
CA ILE A 24 -4.82 10.82 13.90
C ILE A 24 -4.23 11.22 15.26
N ASP A 25 -5.08 11.51 16.26
CA ASP A 25 -4.61 11.84 17.61
C ASP A 25 -4.16 10.58 18.35
N ALA A 26 -4.90 9.48 18.22
CA ALA A 26 -4.44 8.18 18.69
C ALA A 26 -3.13 7.76 18.01
N PHE A 27 -2.99 8.03 16.71
CA PHE A 27 -1.74 7.78 15.97
C PHE A 27 -0.58 8.59 16.56
N LYS A 28 -0.73 9.91 16.72
CA LYS A 28 0.30 10.79 17.30
C LYS A 28 0.73 10.35 18.70
N ASN A 29 -0.21 9.85 19.49
CA ASN A 29 0.03 9.39 20.85
C ASN A 29 0.56 7.95 20.96
N SER A 30 0.58 7.20 19.85
CA SER A 30 1.03 5.80 19.83
C SER A 30 2.55 5.61 19.76
N PHE A 31 3.30 6.68 19.46
CA PHE A 31 4.75 6.61 19.33
C PHE A 31 5.42 6.40 20.70
N LYS A 32 6.41 5.51 20.72
CA LYS A 32 7.28 5.21 21.85
C LYS A 32 8.73 5.52 21.48
N GLU A 33 9.61 5.58 22.48
CA GLU A 33 11.05 5.83 22.26
C GLU A 33 11.70 4.76 21.36
N ASN A 34 11.18 3.52 21.42
CA ASN A 34 11.65 2.40 20.59
C ASN A 34 10.87 2.23 19.26
N THR A 35 9.97 3.14 18.89
CA THR A 35 9.27 3.07 17.60
C THR A 35 10.27 3.30 16.46
N LYS A 36 10.38 2.34 15.52
CA LYS A 36 11.31 2.37 14.39
C LYS A 36 10.62 2.48 13.04
N LEU A 37 9.42 1.91 12.93
CA LEU A 37 8.71 1.79 11.65
C LEU A 37 7.21 1.98 11.86
N VAL A 38 6.60 2.76 11.00
CA VAL A 38 5.15 2.81 10.78
C VAL A 38 4.84 2.09 9.48
N VAL A 39 3.83 1.20 9.51
CA VAL A 39 3.30 0.53 8.32
C VAL A 39 1.83 0.88 8.21
N MET A 40 1.40 1.37 7.06
CA MET A 40 0.01 1.77 6.82
C MET A 40 -0.44 1.31 5.44
N SER A 41 -1.66 0.78 5.32
CA SER A 41 -2.32 0.62 4.03
C SER A 41 -2.83 1.97 3.55
N HIS A 42 -2.55 2.35 2.29
CA HIS A 42 -2.99 3.63 1.73
C HIS A 42 -4.51 3.64 1.49
N ALA A 43 -5.05 2.55 0.98
CA ALA A 43 -6.50 2.40 0.79
C ALA A 43 -6.97 1.04 1.33
N SER A 44 -8.15 1.02 1.92
CA SER A 44 -8.75 -0.19 2.46
C SER A 44 -9.26 -1.11 1.34
N ASN A 45 -8.89 -2.39 1.40
CA ASN A 45 -9.45 -3.42 0.52
C ASN A 45 -10.88 -3.86 0.94
N VAL A 46 -11.37 -3.37 2.05
CA VAL A 46 -12.70 -3.67 2.59
C VAL A 46 -13.66 -2.53 2.26
N CYS A 47 -13.44 -1.35 2.79
CA CYS A 47 -14.38 -0.21 2.66
C CYS A 47 -13.96 0.84 1.62
N GLY A 48 -12.80 0.69 1.00
CA GLY A 48 -12.30 1.61 -0.01
C GLY A 48 -11.77 2.95 0.52
N THR A 49 -11.84 3.19 1.83
CA THR A 49 -11.36 4.43 2.45
C THR A 49 -9.86 4.63 2.23
N VAL A 50 -9.47 5.82 1.79
CA VAL A 50 -8.09 6.24 1.60
C VAL A 50 -7.63 7.01 2.82
N LEU A 51 -6.49 6.62 3.37
CA LEU A 51 -5.86 7.26 4.51
C LEU A 51 -4.91 8.37 4.06
N ASP A 52 -4.79 9.43 4.86
CA ASP A 52 -3.91 10.56 4.57
C ASP A 52 -2.44 10.21 4.78
N ALA A 53 -1.82 9.67 3.72
CA ALA A 53 -0.42 9.28 3.74
C ALA A 53 0.53 10.49 3.85
N GLU A 54 0.12 11.67 3.37
CA GLU A 54 0.92 12.89 3.48
C GLU A 54 1.01 13.35 4.94
N GLU A 55 -0.12 13.40 5.67
CA GLU A 55 -0.12 13.76 7.09
C GLU A 55 0.65 12.74 7.94
N VAL A 56 0.41 11.45 7.73
CA VAL A 56 1.12 10.38 8.44
C VAL A 56 2.62 10.44 8.18
N GLY A 57 3.03 10.62 6.92
CA GLY A 57 4.44 10.70 6.56
C GLY A 57 5.14 11.93 7.13
N LYS A 58 4.45 13.08 7.21
CA LYS A 58 4.95 14.28 7.88
C LYS A 58 5.23 14.01 9.36
N ILE A 59 4.29 13.38 10.06
CA ILE A 59 4.46 13.03 11.48
C ILE A 59 5.62 12.05 11.66
N CYS A 60 5.73 11.01 10.81
CA CYS A 60 6.82 10.05 10.86
C CYS A 60 8.19 10.73 10.68
N LYS A 61 8.29 11.66 9.72
CA LYS A 61 9.50 12.45 9.49
C LYS A 61 9.87 13.31 10.69
N GLU A 62 8.90 13.99 11.31
CA GLU A 62 9.12 14.81 12.51
C GLU A 62 9.60 13.96 13.71
N LYS A 63 9.16 12.70 13.78
CA LYS A 63 9.54 11.74 14.82
C LYS A 63 10.84 10.96 14.49
N GLY A 64 11.39 11.10 13.29
CA GLY A 64 12.56 10.34 12.84
C GLY A 64 12.30 8.84 12.71
N VAL A 65 11.08 8.44 12.32
CA VAL A 65 10.62 7.06 12.20
C VAL A 65 10.41 6.73 10.72
N PHE A 66 10.82 5.54 10.28
CA PHE A 66 10.58 5.07 8.92
C PHE A 66 9.09 4.88 8.66
N PHE A 67 8.66 5.20 7.42
CA PHE A 67 7.27 5.04 7.00
C PHE A 67 7.18 4.16 5.75
N ALA A 68 6.51 3.01 5.88
CA ALA A 68 6.20 2.09 4.80
C ALA A 68 4.72 2.16 4.43
N LEU A 69 4.43 2.44 3.16
CA LEU A 69 3.07 2.52 2.63
C LEU A 69 2.75 1.29 1.77
N ASP A 70 1.71 0.56 2.15
CA ASP A 70 1.13 -0.48 1.31
C ASP A 70 0.11 0.15 0.36
N ALA A 71 0.50 0.27 -0.90
CA ALA A 71 -0.31 0.85 -1.96
C ALA A 71 -1.00 -0.21 -2.84
N ALA A 72 -1.18 -1.43 -2.35
CA ALA A 72 -1.76 -2.51 -3.14
C ALA A 72 -3.17 -2.20 -3.69
N GLN A 73 -3.93 -1.30 -3.05
CA GLN A 73 -5.28 -0.91 -3.49
C GLN A 73 -5.30 0.46 -4.18
N SER A 74 -4.23 1.25 -4.10
CA SER A 74 -4.22 2.63 -4.59
C SER A 74 -3.26 2.86 -5.75
N ALA A 75 -2.19 2.06 -5.88
CA ALA A 75 -1.25 2.16 -6.98
C ALA A 75 -1.94 1.92 -8.33
N GLY A 76 -1.73 2.83 -9.29
CA GLY A 76 -2.39 2.81 -10.59
C GLY A 76 -3.77 3.46 -10.63
N VAL A 77 -4.34 3.81 -9.47
CA VAL A 77 -5.65 4.46 -9.32
C VAL A 77 -5.50 5.88 -8.78
N ILE A 78 -4.68 6.06 -7.74
CA ILE A 78 -4.44 7.35 -7.11
C ILE A 78 -2.98 7.74 -7.30
N ASN A 79 -2.73 9.04 -7.53
CA ASN A 79 -1.37 9.57 -7.56
C ASN A 79 -0.69 9.42 -6.20
N ILE A 80 0.48 8.79 -6.19
CA ILE A 80 1.32 8.58 -5.01
C ILE A 80 2.65 9.27 -5.25
N ASP A 81 2.94 10.28 -4.45
CA ASP A 81 4.22 10.98 -4.49
C ASP A 81 5.10 10.52 -3.33
N PHE A 82 6.13 9.73 -3.65
CA PHE A 82 7.04 9.13 -2.68
C PHE A 82 7.75 10.17 -1.81
N GLU A 83 8.17 11.27 -2.42
CA GLU A 83 8.88 12.35 -1.72
C GLU A 83 7.94 13.22 -0.89
N LYS A 84 6.80 13.62 -1.47
CA LYS A 84 5.80 14.44 -0.78
C LYS A 84 5.25 13.73 0.45
N PHE A 85 4.99 12.42 0.35
CA PHE A 85 4.49 11.62 1.46
C PHE A 85 5.60 11.20 2.45
N ASN A 86 6.84 11.62 2.24
CA ASN A 86 8.00 11.26 3.07
C ASN A 86 8.11 9.74 3.29
N LEU A 87 7.86 8.95 2.25
CA LEU A 87 7.93 7.50 2.34
C LEU A 87 9.37 7.02 2.50
N SER A 88 9.55 5.99 3.31
CA SER A 88 10.78 5.21 3.38
C SER A 88 10.67 3.92 2.55
N ALA A 89 9.45 3.38 2.44
CA ALA A 89 9.13 2.25 1.59
C ALA A 89 7.76 2.41 0.94
N LEU A 90 7.61 1.90 -0.30
CA LEU A 90 6.34 1.81 -1.00
C LEU A 90 6.18 0.40 -1.57
N CYS A 91 5.13 -0.31 -1.13
CA CYS A 91 4.81 -1.66 -1.59
C CYS A 91 3.74 -1.60 -2.67
N LEU A 92 4.03 -2.21 -3.83
CA LEU A 92 3.16 -2.22 -5.01
C LEU A 92 2.79 -3.65 -5.41
N THR A 93 1.55 -3.85 -5.79
CA THR A 93 1.02 -5.12 -6.32
C THR A 93 0.69 -4.99 -7.79
N GLY A 94 1.30 -5.81 -8.65
CA GLY A 94 1.19 -5.68 -10.10
C GLY A 94 -0.20 -6.00 -10.66
N HIS A 95 -0.90 -6.97 -10.08
CA HIS A 95 -2.15 -7.54 -10.63
C HIS A 95 -3.45 -6.84 -10.19
N LYS A 96 -3.36 -5.67 -9.53
CA LYS A 96 -4.53 -4.85 -9.16
C LYS A 96 -4.59 -3.59 -10.02
N GLY A 97 -4.68 -2.40 -9.43
CA GLY A 97 -4.78 -1.14 -10.17
C GLY A 97 -3.62 -0.86 -11.13
N LEU A 98 -2.48 -1.54 -10.98
CA LEU A 98 -1.40 -1.50 -11.97
C LEU A 98 -1.66 -2.33 -13.24
N LEU A 99 -2.78 -3.09 -13.30
CA LEU A 99 -3.26 -3.84 -14.48
C LEU A 99 -2.26 -4.87 -15.02
N GLY A 100 -1.28 -5.27 -14.24
CA GLY A 100 -0.24 -6.22 -14.61
C GLY A 100 -0.57 -7.68 -14.30
N PRO A 101 0.32 -8.61 -14.63
CA PRO A 101 0.15 -10.03 -14.34
C PRO A 101 0.23 -10.35 -12.84
N GLN A 102 -0.39 -11.48 -12.44
CA GLN A 102 -0.18 -12.07 -11.12
C GLN A 102 1.28 -12.45 -10.91
N GLY A 103 1.71 -12.49 -9.65
CA GLY A 103 3.09 -12.82 -9.29
C GLY A 103 4.10 -11.72 -9.60
N THR A 104 3.62 -10.49 -9.81
CA THR A 104 4.45 -9.29 -9.98
C THR A 104 4.13 -8.23 -8.94
N GLY A 105 5.10 -7.40 -8.65
CA GLY A 105 4.99 -6.27 -7.73
C GLY A 105 6.33 -5.57 -7.63
N ALA A 106 6.37 -4.53 -6.83
CA ALA A 106 7.61 -3.81 -6.56
C ALA A 106 7.65 -3.33 -5.11
N LEU A 107 8.84 -3.24 -4.58
CA LEU A 107 9.16 -2.58 -3.32
C LEU A 107 10.15 -1.45 -3.64
N LEU A 108 9.70 -0.20 -3.50
CA LEU A 108 10.58 0.95 -3.60
C LEU A 108 11.08 1.28 -2.19
N LEU A 109 12.38 1.45 -2.06
CA LEU A 109 13.03 1.73 -0.78
C LEU A 109 13.84 3.02 -0.86
N ARG A 110 13.76 3.84 0.17
CA ARG A 110 14.74 4.89 0.40
C ARG A 110 16.07 4.25 0.79
N HIS A 111 17.17 4.87 0.36
CA HIS A 111 18.51 4.30 0.52
C HIS A 111 18.83 3.97 1.99
N GLU A 112 18.50 4.89 2.89
CA GLU A 112 18.76 4.72 4.32
C GLU A 112 18.01 3.53 4.93
N LEU A 113 16.78 3.27 4.46
CA LEU A 113 16.05 2.09 4.89
C LEU A 113 16.61 0.82 4.26
N ALA A 114 16.99 0.86 2.98
CA ALA A 114 17.59 -0.29 2.31
C ALA A 114 18.92 -0.73 2.95
N GLU A 115 19.72 0.23 3.43
CA GLU A 115 20.94 -0.06 4.19
C GLU A 115 20.64 -0.69 5.57
N ALA A 116 19.60 -0.21 6.24
CA ALA A 116 19.20 -0.67 7.58
C ALA A 116 18.50 -2.04 7.61
N LEU A 117 18.08 -2.55 6.46
CA LEU A 117 17.38 -3.84 6.35
C LEU A 117 18.33 -4.96 5.97
N ASP A 118 18.12 -6.14 6.57
CA ASP A 118 18.72 -7.39 6.13
C ASP A 118 17.77 -8.16 5.20
N PRO A 119 18.30 -8.89 4.19
CA PRO A 119 17.47 -9.74 3.35
C PRO A 119 16.92 -10.93 4.16
N VAL A 120 15.60 -11.14 4.09
CA VAL A 120 14.93 -12.28 4.72
C VAL A 120 15.05 -13.55 3.87
N ILE A 121 15.12 -13.37 2.55
CA ILE A 121 15.29 -14.46 1.58
C ILE A 121 16.68 -14.33 0.97
N SER A 122 17.44 -15.42 0.98
CA SER A 122 18.77 -15.47 0.39
C SER A 122 18.87 -16.57 -0.66
N GLY A 123 19.72 -16.36 -1.66
CA GLY A 123 19.97 -17.31 -2.75
C GLY A 123 20.91 -16.71 -3.80
N GLY A 124 21.13 -17.42 -4.89
CA GLY A 124 21.97 -16.93 -5.99
C GLY A 124 21.33 -15.72 -6.66
N THR A 125 22.13 -14.70 -6.93
CA THR A 125 21.67 -13.46 -7.61
C THR A 125 22.15 -13.37 -9.06
N GLY A 126 23.08 -14.25 -9.46
CA GLY A 126 23.74 -14.21 -10.78
C GLY A 126 24.90 -13.22 -10.87
N SER A 127 24.96 -12.19 -10.03
CA SER A 127 26.01 -11.16 -10.05
C SER A 127 27.17 -11.46 -9.09
N ALA A 128 26.85 -12.01 -7.91
CA ALA A 128 27.82 -12.27 -6.84
C ALA A 128 27.71 -13.70 -6.28
N SER A 129 27.42 -14.67 -7.14
CA SER A 129 27.15 -16.07 -6.76
C SER A 129 28.34 -16.80 -6.11
N HIS A 130 29.52 -16.22 -6.14
CA HIS A 130 30.72 -16.73 -5.45
C HIS A 130 30.76 -16.34 -3.97
N LEU A 131 29.93 -15.43 -3.52
CA LEU A 131 29.81 -15.02 -2.11
C LEU A 131 28.90 -16.00 -1.35
N LEU A 132 29.20 -16.18 -0.06
CA LEU A 132 28.39 -16.99 0.86
C LEU A 132 27.23 -16.16 1.49
N THR A 133 27.22 -14.87 1.24
CA THR A 133 26.20 -13.91 1.74
C THR A 133 25.53 -13.21 0.57
N MET A 134 24.37 -12.63 0.81
CA MET A 134 23.74 -11.74 -0.18
C MET A 134 24.63 -10.52 -0.42
N PRO A 135 24.68 -9.97 -1.65
CA PRO A 135 25.37 -8.71 -1.92
C PRO A 135 24.69 -7.55 -1.20
N GLU A 136 25.48 -6.50 -0.92
CA GLU A 136 24.96 -5.30 -0.25
C GLU A 136 24.36 -4.26 -1.21
N PHE A 137 24.60 -4.41 -2.52
CA PHE A 137 24.10 -3.46 -3.51
C PHE A 137 22.69 -3.81 -4.01
N MET A 138 21.93 -2.77 -4.30
CA MET A 138 20.58 -2.87 -4.86
C MET A 138 20.62 -3.07 -6.39
N PRO A 139 19.65 -3.80 -6.96
CA PRO A 139 18.52 -4.48 -6.32
C PRO A 139 18.86 -5.86 -5.76
N ASP A 140 20.02 -6.42 -6.04
CA ASP A 140 20.45 -7.79 -5.79
C ASP A 140 20.37 -8.17 -4.30
N LYS A 141 20.55 -7.20 -3.39
CA LYS A 141 20.42 -7.41 -1.94
C LYS A 141 19.10 -8.09 -1.57
N PHE A 142 17.99 -7.75 -2.27
CA PHE A 142 16.65 -8.25 -1.97
C PHE A 142 16.06 -9.13 -3.08
N GLU A 143 16.81 -9.41 -4.14
CA GLU A 143 16.33 -10.19 -5.29
C GLU A 143 17.12 -11.51 -5.42
N ALA A 144 16.70 -12.53 -4.66
CA ALA A 144 17.29 -13.86 -4.75
C ALA A 144 16.62 -14.71 -5.83
N GLY A 145 17.42 -15.46 -6.60
CA GLY A 145 16.93 -16.37 -7.62
C GLY A 145 16.68 -15.72 -8.99
N THR A 146 16.00 -16.44 -9.87
CA THR A 146 15.65 -15.94 -11.21
C THR A 146 14.30 -15.23 -11.15
N LEU A 147 14.28 -13.96 -11.53
CA LEU A 147 13.08 -13.14 -11.53
C LEU A 147 12.05 -13.62 -12.57
N ASN A 148 10.77 -13.31 -12.32
CA ASN A 148 9.68 -13.56 -13.25
C ASN A 148 9.72 -12.58 -14.44
N LEU A 149 10.69 -12.76 -15.35
CA LEU A 149 10.86 -11.86 -16.50
C LEU A 149 9.60 -11.70 -17.35
N PRO A 150 8.85 -12.77 -17.71
CA PRO A 150 7.61 -12.61 -18.47
C PRO A 150 6.58 -11.72 -17.74
N GLY A 151 6.46 -11.89 -16.43
CA GLY A 151 5.57 -11.07 -15.60
C GLY A 151 6.03 -9.61 -15.53
N ILE A 152 7.34 -9.36 -15.39
CA ILE A 152 7.92 -8.01 -15.36
C ILE A 152 7.70 -7.29 -16.70
N ILE A 153 7.87 -7.98 -17.83
CA ILE A 153 7.59 -7.44 -19.15
C ILE A 153 6.09 -7.09 -19.28
N GLY A 154 5.21 -7.97 -18.81
CA GLY A 154 3.77 -7.70 -18.78
C GLY A 154 3.41 -6.50 -17.90
N LEU A 155 4.03 -6.38 -16.71
CA LEU A 155 3.85 -5.22 -15.84
C LEU A 155 4.34 -3.93 -16.51
N ASN A 156 5.48 -3.96 -17.20
CA ASN A 156 5.95 -2.80 -17.94
C ASN A 156 4.95 -2.34 -19.01
N ALA A 157 4.36 -3.29 -19.77
CA ALA A 157 3.35 -2.96 -20.77
C ALA A 157 2.10 -2.30 -20.14
N SER A 158 1.67 -2.76 -18.96
CA SER A 158 0.55 -2.16 -18.24
C SER A 158 0.88 -0.76 -17.70
N LEU A 159 2.08 -0.54 -17.20
CA LEU A 159 2.54 0.79 -16.77
C LEU A 159 2.59 1.78 -17.93
N GLU A 160 3.03 1.34 -19.13
CA GLU A 160 2.97 2.16 -20.34
C GLU A 160 1.53 2.50 -20.75
N TYR A 161 0.59 1.55 -20.58
CA TYR A 161 -0.82 1.81 -20.80
C TYR A 161 -1.36 2.86 -19.81
N ILE A 162 -1.09 2.71 -18.50
CA ILE A 162 -1.50 3.66 -17.47
C ILE A 162 -0.91 5.04 -17.74
N ARG A 163 0.37 5.12 -18.11
CA ARG A 163 1.02 6.39 -18.48
C ARG A 163 0.35 7.08 -19.67
N ARG A 164 -0.10 6.30 -20.67
CA ARG A 164 -0.78 6.83 -21.86
C ARG A 164 -2.21 7.30 -21.55
N VAL A 165 -2.96 6.56 -20.75
CA VAL A 165 -4.33 6.89 -20.37
C VAL A 165 -4.38 8.01 -19.34
N GLY A 166 -3.45 7.99 -18.39
CA GLY A 166 -3.38 8.90 -17.25
C GLY A 166 -4.11 8.36 -16.03
N ILE A 167 -3.47 8.43 -14.87
CA ILE A 167 -4.04 7.98 -13.58
C ILE A 167 -5.33 8.75 -13.26
N ASP A 168 -5.37 10.05 -13.53
CA ASP A 168 -6.55 10.88 -13.26
C ASP A 168 -7.76 10.42 -14.08
N THR A 169 -7.56 10.01 -15.35
CA THR A 169 -8.62 9.45 -16.19
C THR A 169 -9.13 8.12 -15.64
N ILE A 170 -8.23 7.26 -15.18
CA ILE A 170 -8.57 5.98 -14.54
C ILE A 170 -9.39 6.24 -13.27
N PHE A 171 -8.89 7.11 -12.40
CA PHE A 171 -9.55 7.48 -11.15
C PHE A 171 -10.97 8.03 -11.39
N GLU A 172 -11.14 9.00 -12.31
CA GLU A 172 -12.45 9.58 -12.62
C GLU A 172 -13.41 8.56 -13.21
N THR A 173 -12.92 7.59 -14.00
CA THR A 173 -13.75 6.51 -14.53
C THR A 173 -14.25 5.58 -13.41
N GLU A 174 -13.35 5.13 -12.52
CA GLU A 174 -13.73 4.30 -11.38
C GLU A 174 -14.70 5.03 -10.45
N LYS A 175 -14.44 6.31 -10.20
CA LYS A 175 -15.29 7.17 -9.38
C LYS A 175 -16.71 7.24 -9.94
N GLN A 176 -16.87 7.51 -11.24
CA GLN A 176 -18.20 7.59 -11.88
C GLN A 176 -18.97 6.27 -11.77
N LEU A 177 -18.30 5.14 -12.01
CA LEU A 177 -18.91 3.82 -11.90
C LEU A 177 -19.33 3.50 -10.46
N ALA A 178 -18.47 3.78 -9.50
CA ALA A 178 -18.75 3.54 -8.09
C ALA A 178 -19.82 4.52 -7.54
N GLN A 179 -19.89 5.77 -8.03
CA GLN A 179 -20.97 6.71 -7.71
C GLN A 179 -22.31 6.17 -8.18
N LEU A 180 -22.41 5.77 -9.45
CA LEU A 180 -23.62 5.19 -10.01
C LEU A 180 -24.06 3.96 -9.19
N PHE A 181 -23.14 3.08 -8.86
CA PHE A 181 -23.43 1.90 -8.03
C PHE A 181 -23.99 2.28 -6.66
N ILE A 182 -23.37 3.23 -5.97
CA ILE A 182 -23.79 3.68 -4.63
C ILE A 182 -25.15 4.36 -4.70
N GLU A 183 -25.42 5.18 -5.71
CA GLU A 183 -26.71 5.85 -5.92
C GLU A 183 -27.85 4.84 -6.14
N GLU A 184 -27.59 3.73 -6.83
CA GLU A 184 -28.58 2.67 -7.01
C GLU A 184 -28.79 1.84 -5.72
N ILE A 185 -27.72 1.54 -4.99
CA ILE A 185 -27.80 0.82 -3.70
C ILE A 185 -28.54 1.64 -2.64
N ASP A 186 -28.35 2.95 -2.60
CA ASP A 186 -29.04 3.83 -1.64
C ASP A 186 -30.58 3.83 -1.78
N LYS A 187 -31.10 3.35 -2.92
CA LYS A 187 -32.54 3.19 -3.13
C LYS A 187 -33.10 1.89 -2.50
N LEU A 188 -32.21 0.97 -2.10
CA LEU A 188 -32.62 -0.30 -1.51
C LEU A 188 -32.82 -0.14 0.00
N PRO A 189 -33.97 -0.60 0.55
CA PRO A 189 -34.16 -0.61 2.00
C PRO A 189 -33.25 -1.67 2.63
N ASN A 190 -32.82 -1.43 3.88
CA ASN A 190 -32.06 -2.37 4.70
C ASN A 190 -30.64 -2.71 4.16
N VAL A 191 -30.05 -1.84 3.33
CA VAL A 191 -28.69 -1.95 2.87
C VAL A 191 -27.91 -0.71 3.31
N LYS A 192 -26.77 -0.92 3.95
CA LYS A 192 -25.85 0.16 4.35
C LYS A 192 -24.53 0.05 3.63
N ILE A 193 -23.96 1.15 3.22
CA ILE A 193 -22.62 1.23 2.66
C ILE A 193 -21.66 1.51 3.80
N ILE A 194 -20.58 0.71 3.86
CA ILE A 194 -19.47 0.89 4.80
C ILE A 194 -18.36 1.68 4.10
N GLY A 195 -17.74 2.59 4.81
CA GLY A 195 -16.66 3.46 4.33
C GLY A 195 -17.12 4.88 4.02
N VAL A 196 -16.14 5.76 3.82
CA VAL A 196 -16.39 7.18 3.57
C VAL A 196 -17.14 7.39 2.26
N ARG A 197 -18.00 8.41 2.23
CA ARG A 197 -18.75 8.80 1.03
C ARG A 197 -18.10 9.93 0.23
N ASP A 198 -17.05 10.53 0.78
CA ASP A 198 -16.25 11.53 0.08
C ASP A 198 -15.37 10.87 -0.98
N TRP A 199 -15.65 11.13 -2.24
CA TRP A 199 -14.94 10.55 -3.39
C TRP A 199 -13.46 10.95 -3.47
N ASN A 200 -13.05 12.01 -2.81
CA ASN A 200 -11.63 12.38 -2.71
C ASN A 200 -10.88 11.54 -1.67
N LYS A 201 -11.62 10.73 -0.90
CA LYS A 201 -11.08 9.92 0.20
C LYS A 201 -11.42 8.44 0.05
N ARG A 202 -11.70 7.98 -1.16
CA ARG A 202 -11.96 6.55 -1.41
C ARG A 202 -11.55 6.09 -2.80
N VAL A 203 -11.33 4.78 -2.92
CA VAL A 203 -11.21 4.04 -4.19
C VAL A 203 -12.54 3.34 -4.51
N GLY A 204 -12.63 2.70 -5.68
CA GLY A 204 -13.84 2.05 -6.18
C GLY A 204 -14.35 0.84 -5.37
N THR A 205 -13.63 0.37 -4.36
CA THR A 205 -14.08 -0.71 -3.46
C THR A 205 -15.27 -0.28 -2.64
N VAL A 206 -16.35 -1.08 -2.63
CA VAL A 206 -17.58 -0.82 -1.86
C VAL A 206 -17.94 -2.05 -1.06
N SER A 207 -18.18 -1.88 0.25
CA SER A 207 -18.74 -2.90 1.13
C SER A 207 -20.17 -2.56 1.49
N LEU A 208 -21.02 -3.58 1.47
CA LEU A 208 -22.43 -3.49 1.81
C LEU A 208 -22.71 -4.29 3.08
N ASP A 209 -23.50 -3.71 3.96
CA ASP A 209 -24.03 -4.34 5.15
C ASP A 209 -25.55 -4.54 4.97
N PHE A 210 -26.02 -5.77 5.01
CA PHE A 210 -27.43 -6.11 4.85
C PHE A 210 -28.05 -6.39 6.21
N GLU A 211 -28.94 -5.52 6.69
CA GLU A 211 -29.51 -5.60 8.05
C GLU A 211 -30.32 -6.87 8.35
N SER A 212 -30.67 -7.66 7.35
CA SER A 212 -31.52 -8.86 7.46
C SER A 212 -30.87 -10.16 7.02
N ILE A 213 -29.58 -10.15 6.72
CA ILE A 213 -28.82 -11.32 6.23
C ILE A 213 -27.57 -11.46 7.10
N ASP A 214 -27.42 -12.63 7.76
CA ASP A 214 -26.22 -13.01 8.51
C ASP A 214 -25.13 -13.59 7.58
#